data_c7c87c2ea4993d39c4cb464459db431e
#
_entry.id   c7c87c2ea4993d39c4cb464459db431e
#
_cell.length_a   1.000
_cell.length_b   1.000
_cell.length_c   1.000
_cell.angle_alpha   90.00
_cell.angle_beta   90.00
_cell.angle_gamma   90.00
#
_symmetry.space_group_name_H-M   'P 1'
#
loop_
_entity.id
_entity.type
_entity.pdbx_description
1 polymer ?
#
loop_
_entity_poly.entity_id
_entity_poly.type
_entity_poly.pdbx_seq_one_letter_code
_entity_poly.pdbx_strand_id
1 'polypeptide(L)'
;FSNSGVSSNSSSAPSGVTVNSYQAGVYGDYAIHPQLIANAQVDVGMNQNNAYRNITFMGTNANSSYTSYSGHVGTGVKYLMPLSSQNTFIPSVRVDYTTVQSQAYTETGAGALNLSVGQQTYNTLIPSADLRIDHSLASKLTLSANAGAGYNTLGNQVTATAAYQGGGAVFATNGLAVSPWLYNAGVGITGQIEKNMQLNVRYDNVFSPTGYMNQMVSAKLKIPF
;
A
#
# COMPACT_ATOMS: atom_id res chain seq x y z
N PHE A 1 -13.52 -1.46 -1.74
CA PHE A 1 -13.48 -0.47 -2.82
C PHE A 1 -12.73 0.77 -2.37
N SER A 2 -11.85 1.28 -3.22
CA SER A 2 -11.24 2.60 -3.04
C SER A 2 -11.18 3.34 -4.39
N ASN A 3 -11.21 4.67 -4.32
CA ASN A 3 -10.97 5.56 -5.45
C ASN A 3 -9.78 6.45 -5.08
N SER A 4 -8.81 6.57 -5.97
CA SER A 4 -7.64 7.42 -5.77
C SER A 4 -7.25 8.12 -7.07
N GLY A 5 -6.63 9.29 -6.94
CA GLY A 5 -6.12 10.08 -8.06
C GLY A 5 -4.67 10.47 -7.80
N VAL A 6 -3.85 10.35 -8.83
CA VAL A 6 -2.45 10.81 -8.83
C VAL A 6 -2.28 11.73 -10.03
N SER A 7 -1.65 12.87 -9.83
CA SER A 7 -1.35 13.80 -10.91
C SER A 7 0.06 14.35 -10.82
N SER A 8 0.64 14.61 -11.97
CA SER A 8 1.91 15.32 -12.11
C SER A 8 1.63 16.72 -12.65
N ASN A 9 2.13 17.73 -11.96
CA ASN A 9 2.01 19.14 -12.34
C ASN A 9 3.22 19.61 -13.17
N SER A 10 3.83 18.73 -13.98
CA SER A 10 4.86 19.11 -14.93
C SER A 10 4.34 20.17 -15.88
N SER A 11 5.02 21.32 -16.01
CA SER A 11 4.62 22.41 -16.91
C SER A 11 4.63 22.01 -18.39
N SER A 12 5.46 21.03 -18.77
CA SER A 12 5.64 20.58 -20.15
C SER A 12 4.76 19.40 -20.56
N ALA A 13 4.36 18.54 -19.60
CA ALA A 13 3.57 17.36 -19.85
C ALA A 13 2.75 16.97 -18.60
N PRO A 14 1.70 17.77 -18.25
CA PRO A 14 0.82 17.40 -17.16
C PRO A 14 0.16 16.05 -17.44
N SER A 15 0.13 15.19 -16.45
CA SER A 15 -0.45 13.86 -16.58
C SER A 15 -1.16 13.46 -15.30
N GLY A 16 -2.10 12.54 -15.40
CA GLY A 16 -2.77 12.02 -14.22
C GLY A 16 -3.39 10.67 -14.48
N VAL A 17 -3.67 9.98 -13.39
CA VAL A 17 -4.39 8.71 -13.38
C VAL A 17 -5.41 8.69 -12.25
N THR A 18 -6.63 8.24 -12.56
CA THR A 18 -7.65 7.90 -11.58
C THR A 18 -7.76 6.38 -11.50
N VAL A 19 -7.73 5.84 -10.30
CA VAL A 19 -7.74 4.41 -10.05
C VAL A 19 -8.95 4.04 -9.22
N ASN A 20 -9.79 3.13 -9.72
CA ASN A 20 -10.84 2.47 -8.97
C ASN A 20 -10.39 1.07 -8.61
N SER A 21 -10.23 0.78 -7.32
CA SER A 21 -9.69 -0.48 -6.81
C SER A 21 -10.76 -1.31 -6.11
N TYR A 22 -10.79 -2.60 -6.45
CA TYR A 22 -11.60 -3.63 -5.81
C TYR A 22 -10.65 -4.67 -5.22
N GLN A 23 -10.73 -4.90 -3.93
CA GLN A 23 -9.84 -5.81 -3.21
C GLN A 23 -10.64 -6.74 -2.31
N ALA A 24 -10.20 -7.99 -2.26
CA ALA A 24 -10.68 -8.99 -1.32
C ALA A 24 -9.49 -9.69 -0.68
N GLY A 25 -9.61 -10.00 0.60
CA GLY A 25 -8.53 -10.66 1.32
C GLY A 25 -9.02 -11.44 2.52
N VAL A 26 -8.18 -12.35 2.97
CA VAL A 26 -8.36 -13.12 4.19
C VAL A 26 -7.12 -12.97 5.05
N TYR A 27 -7.33 -12.89 6.34
CA TYR A 27 -6.25 -12.84 7.32
C TYR A 27 -6.62 -13.64 8.58
N GLY A 28 -5.61 -14.07 9.30
CA GLY A 28 -5.82 -14.80 10.55
C GLY A 28 -4.62 -14.70 11.48
N ASP A 29 -4.92 -14.82 12.76
CA ASP A 29 -3.95 -14.95 13.84
C ASP A 29 -4.03 -16.37 14.43
N TYR A 30 -2.87 -16.97 14.70
CA TYR A 30 -2.77 -18.27 15.38
C TYR A 30 -1.85 -18.15 16.61
N ALA A 31 -2.39 -18.48 17.78
CA ALA A 31 -1.61 -18.48 19.01
C ALA A 31 -0.79 -19.77 19.11
N ILE A 32 0.50 -19.69 18.78
CA ILE A 32 1.46 -20.79 18.95
C ILE A 32 1.69 -21.04 20.44
N HIS A 33 1.73 -19.96 21.22
CA HIS A 33 1.86 -19.93 22.68
C HIS A 33 1.03 -18.74 23.19
N PRO A 34 0.59 -18.70 24.46
CA PRO A 34 -0.16 -17.54 24.99
C PRO A 34 0.48 -16.17 24.75
N GLN A 35 1.81 -16.14 24.62
CA GLN A 35 2.56 -14.91 24.34
C GLN A 35 3.08 -14.82 22.90
N LEU A 36 3.07 -15.90 22.11
CA LEU A 36 3.60 -15.93 20.74
C LEU A 36 2.47 -16.16 19.74
N ILE A 37 2.23 -15.17 18.91
CA ILE A 37 1.13 -15.19 17.93
C ILE A 37 1.73 -15.07 16.54
N ALA A 38 1.45 -16.05 15.69
CA ALA A 38 1.70 -15.96 14.25
C ALA A 38 0.50 -15.31 13.56
N ASN A 39 0.75 -14.60 12.47
CA ASN A 39 -0.29 -14.07 11.60
C ASN A 39 0.02 -14.37 10.14
N ALA A 40 -1.03 -14.47 9.32
CA ALA A 40 -0.93 -14.60 7.89
C ALA A 40 -2.05 -13.81 7.21
N GLN A 41 -1.78 -13.33 6.00
CA GLN A 41 -2.71 -12.57 5.19
C GLN A 41 -2.49 -12.87 3.71
N VAL A 42 -3.58 -12.95 2.95
CA VAL A 42 -3.57 -13.05 1.49
C VAL A 42 -4.63 -12.12 0.94
N ASP A 43 -4.26 -11.29 -0.04
CA ASP A 43 -5.14 -10.34 -0.69
C ASP A 43 -4.99 -10.44 -2.21
N VAL A 44 -6.09 -10.23 -2.93
CA VAL A 44 -6.11 -10.05 -4.37
C VAL A 44 -6.90 -8.81 -4.73
N GLY A 45 -6.47 -8.11 -5.76
CA GLY A 45 -7.11 -6.87 -6.19
C GLY A 45 -7.16 -6.72 -7.70
N MET A 46 -8.14 -5.96 -8.15
CA MET A 46 -8.30 -5.49 -9.51
C MET A 46 -8.46 -3.97 -9.50
N ASN A 47 -7.68 -3.28 -10.33
CA ASN A 47 -7.68 -1.83 -10.42
C ASN A 47 -8.05 -1.42 -11.85
N GLN A 48 -9.03 -0.56 -11.99
CA GLN A 48 -9.37 0.11 -13.24
C GLN A 48 -8.70 1.47 -13.27
N ASN A 49 -7.80 1.65 -14.22
CA ASN A 49 -6.97 2.85 -14.36
C ASN A 49 -7.46 3.66 -15.54
N ASN A 50 -7.76 4.94 -15.32
CA ASN A 50 -8.05 5.91 -16.37
C ASN A 50 -6.99 7.01 -16.30
N ALA A 51 -6.16 7.11 -17.34
CA ALA A 51 -5.03 8.02 -17.36
C ALA A 51 -5.13 9.01 -18.52
N TYR A 52 -4.54 10.18 -18.33
CA TYR A 52 -4.34 11.16 -19.38
C TYR A 52 -2.90 11.70 -19.36
N ARG A 53 -2.43 12.08 -20.53
CA ARG A 53 -1.16 12.78 -20.73
C ARG A 53 -1.39 13.96 -21.65
N ASN A 54 -1.14 15.16 -21.17
CA ASN A 54 -1.31 16.39 -21.92
C ASN A 54 -0.06 16.68 -22.76
N ILE A 55 -0.23 16.88 -24.05
CA ILE A 55 0.85 17.22 -24.99
C ILE A 55 0.73 18.70 -25.33
N THR A 56 1.26 19.54 -24.45
CA THR A 56 1.03 20.99 -24.45
C THR A 56 1.47 21.66 -25.76
N PHE A 57 2.56 21.26 -26.37
CA PHE A 57 3.07 21.83 -27.61
C PHE A 57 2.18 21.54 -28.85
N MET A 58 1.28 20.54 -28.74
CA MET A 58 0.30 20.20 -29.78
C MET A 58 -1.13 20.58 -29.38
N GLY A 59 -1.33 21.03 -28.16
CA GLY A 59 -2.67 21.36 -27.64
C GLY A 59 -3.62 20.16 -27.57
N THR A 60 -3.10 18.93 -27.39
CA THR A 60 -3.87 17.70 -27.42
C THR A 60 -3.62 16.81 -26.20
N ASN A 61 -4.56 15.89 -25.93
CA ASN A 61 -4.47 14.93 -24.84
C ASN A 61 -4.43 13.50 -25.37
N ALA A 62 -3.52 12.70 -24.85
CA ALA A 62 -3.55 11.26 -24.98
C ALA A 62 -4.24 10.64 -23.76
N ASN A 63 -5.24 9.82 -23.95
CA ASN A 63 -6.02 9.18 -22.90
C ASN A 63 -5.86 7.66 -22.99
N SER A 64 -5.91 7.00 -21.85
CA SER A 64 -5.88 5.52 -21.79
C SER A 64 -6.76 5.00 -20.66
N SER A 65 -7.29 3.78 -20.89
CA SER A 65 -7.98 3.01 -19.86
C SER A 65 -7.43 1.59 -19.88
N TYR A 66 -7.01 1.09 -18.72
CA TYR A 66 -6.42 -0.25 -18.61
C TYR A 66 -6.67 -0.83 -17.22
N THR A 67 -6.58 -2.16 -17.14
CA THR A 67 -6.73 -2.88 -15.87
C THR A 67 -5.37 -3.30 -15.34
N SER A 68 -5.21 -3.23 -14.02
CA SER A 68 -4.09 -3.88 -13.33
C SER A 68 -4.61 -4.81 -12.23
N TYR A 69 -3.87 -5.87 -11.99
CA TYR A 69 -4.15 -6.85 -10.95
C TYR A 69 -3.08 -6.78 -9.87
N SER A 70 -3.48 -6.99 -8.63
CA SER A 70 -2.57 -7.07 -7.50
C SER A 70 -2.77 -8.35 -6.71
N GLY A 71 -1.68 -8.88 -6.18
CA GLY A 71 -1.68 -9.98 -5.25
C GLY A 71 -0.73 -9.68 -4.10
N HIS A 72 -1.15 -9.99 -2.88
CA HIS A 72 -0.34 -9.81 -1.69
C HIS A 72 -0.41 -11.06 -0.83
N VAL A 73 0.73 -11.46 -0.27
CA VAL A 73 0.83 -12.46 0.79
C VAL A 73 1.79 -11.95 1.86
N GLY A 74 1.37 -12.03 3.10
CA GLY A 74 2.19 -11.60 4.23
C GLY A 74 2.08 -12.57 5.40
N THR A 75 3.17 -12.74 6.12
CA THR A 75 3.21 -13.55 7.35
C THR A 75 4.15 -12.91 8.36
N GLY A 76 3.89 -13.13 9.64
CA GLY A 76 4.70 -12.57 10.70
C GLY A 76 4.44 -13.24 12.04
N VAL A 77 5.22 -12.83 13.01
CA VAL A 77 5.08 -13.24 14.40
C VAL A 77 5.17 -12.01 15.31
N LYS A 78 4.39 -12.01 16.38
CA LYS A 78 4.44 -11.01 17.46
C LYS A 78 4.56 -11.71 18.81
N TYR A 79 5.33 -11.11 19.70
CA TYR A 79 5.51 -11.62 21.05
C TYR A 79 4.94 -10.64 22.08
N LEU A 80 4.04 -11.12 22.93
CA LEU A 80 3.39 -10.32 23.98
C LEU A 80 4.26 -10.38 25.25
N MET A 81 4.90 -9.27 25.60
CA MET A 81 5.74 -9.12 26.80
C MET A 81 5.03 -8.25 27.83
N PRO A 82 4.33 -8.80 28.84
CA PRO A 82 3.78 -8.02 29.93
C PRO A 82 4.94 -7.41 30.74
N LEU A 83 5.05 -6.09 30.74
CA LEU A 83 6.05 -5.36 31.54
C LEU A 83 5.50 -5.01 32.93
N SER A 84 4.19 -4.84 33.04
CA SER A 84 3.45 -4.59 34.27
C SER A 84 1.99 -4.98 34.09
N SER A 85 1.18 -4.81 35.15
CA SER A 85 -0.29 -5.01 35.06
C SER A 85 -0.98 -4.07 34.04
N GLN A 86 -0.33 -2.97 33.67
CA GLN A 86 -0.88 -1.96 32.77
C GLN A 86 -0.15 -1.87 31.42
N ASN A 87 1.08 -2.36 31.33
CA ASN A 87 1.93 -2.18 30.15
C ASN A 87 2.28 -3.51 29.50
N THR A 88 2.02 -3.64 28.20
CA THR A 88 2.46 -4.76 27.38
C THR A 88 3.31 -4.23 26.23
N PHE A 89 4.53 -4.73 26.09
CA PHE A 89 5.42 -4.47 24.97
C PHE A 89 5.30 -5.60 23.95
N ILE A 90 5.21 -5.26 22.67
CA ILE A 90 4.89 -6.21 21.61
C ILE A 90 5.84 -6.02 20.44
N PRO A 91 7.04 -6.62 20.46
CA PRO A 91 7.87 -6.70 19.28
C PRO A 91 7.25 -7.66 18.26
N SER A 92 7.41 -7.32 16.98
CA SER A 92 6.97 -8.18 15.88
C SER A 92 7.92 -8.09 14.69
N VAL A 93 7.95 -9.15 13.92
CA VAL A 93 8.61 -9.21 12.61
C VAL A 93 7.63 -9.77 11.59
N ARG A 94 7.74 -9.29 10.35
CA ARG A 94 6.85 -9.67 9.27
C ARG A 94 7.59 -9.68 7.93
N VAL A 95 7.13 -10.48 7.00
CA VAL A 95 7.55 -10.47 5.60
C VAL A 95 6.31 -10.37 4.74
N ASP A 96 6.30 -9.40 3.83
CA ASP A 96 5.22 -9.14 2.90
C ASP A 96 5.73 -9.19 1.46
N TYR A 97 5.09 -10.00 0.61
CA TYR A 97 5.32 -10.02 -0.83
C TYR A 97 4.10 -9.44 -1.53
N THR A 98 4.34 -8.48 -2.41
CA THR A 98 3.28 -7.89 -3.25
C THR A 98 3.70 -7.93 -4.70
N THR A 99 2.78 -8.30 -5.58
CA THR A 99 2.91 -8.20 -7.04
C THR A 99 1.80 -7.32 -7.59
N VAL A 100 2.15 -6.45 -8.53
CA VAL A 100 1.20 -5.64 -9.30
C VAL A 100 1.52 -5.79 -10.77
N GLN A 101 0.53 -6.23 -11.55
CA GLN A 101 0.67 -6.42 -12.99
C GLN A 101 -0.33 -5.52 -13.72
N SER A 102 0.18 -4.57 -14.50
CA SER A 102 -0.61 -3.72 -15.39
C SER A 102 -0.66 -4.36 -16.79
N GLN A 103 -1.86 -4.44 -17.34
CA GLN A 103 -2.03 -4.89 -18.73
C GLN A 103 -1.41 -3.91 -19.71
N ALA A 104 -1.01 -4.39 -20.88
CA ALA A 104 -0.64 -3.54 -21.99
C ALA A 104 -1.84 -2.69 -22.43
N TYR A 105 -1.58 -1.46 -22.85
CA TYR A 105 -2.60 -0.54 -23.32
C TYR A 105 -2.11 0.37 -24.43
N THR A 106 -3.05 1.01 -25.11
CA THR A 106 -2.78 2.00 -26.14
C THR A 106 -3.52 3.27 -25.83
N GLU A 107 -2.82 4.40 -25.94
CA GLU A 107 -3.41 5.74 -25.81
C GLU A 107 -4.27 6.07 -27.02
N THR A 108 -5.21 6.98 -26.84
CA THR A 108 -6.08 7.54 -27.87
C THR A 108 -6.16 9.05 -27.73
N GLY A 109 -6.49 9.76 -28.81
CA GLY A 109 -6.73 11.22 -28.82
C GLY A 109 -5.56 12.08 -29.31
N ALA A 110 -4.34 11.53 -29.37
CA ALA A 110 -3.16 12.27 -29.82
C ALA A 110 -2.58 11.79 -31.17
N GLY A 111 -3.32 10.98 -31.92
CA GLY A 111 -2.93 10.50 -33.25
C GLY A 111 -1.59 9.76 -33.22
N ALA A 112 -0.64 10.18 -34.06
CA ALA A 112 0.69 9.59 -34.15
C ALA A 112 1.50 9.66 -32.83
N LEU A 113 1.16 10.55 -31.92
CA LEU A 113 1.80 10.72 -30.61
C LEU A 113 1.20 9.85 -29.50
N ASN A 114 0.18 9.06 -29.80
CA ASN A 114 -0.30 8.04 -28.87
C ASN A 114 0.80 7.01 -28.61
N LEU A 115 0.86 6.53 -27.38
CA LEU A 115 1.77 5.45 -27.00
C LEU A 115 1.04 4.12 -26.96
N SER A 116 1.70 3.08 -27.46
CA SER A 116 1.40 1.69 -27.15
C SER A 116 2.37 1.27 -26.04
N VAL A 117 1.84 0.99 -24.86
CA VAL A 117 2.60 0.67 -23.66
C VAL A 117 2.52 -0.82 -23.37
N GLY A 118 3.66 -1.46 -23.20
CA GLY A 118 3.76 -2.89 -22.88
C GLY A 118 3.24 -3.20 -21.46
N GLN A 119 2.96 -4.47 -21.25
CA GLN A 119 2.63 -4.99 -19.91
C GLN A 119 3.79 -4.71 -18.94
N GLN A 120 3.44 -4.38 -17.71
CA GLN A 120 4.41 -4.09 -16.64
C GLN A 120 4.10 -4.93 -15.43
N THR A 121 5.15 -5.41 -14.75
CA THR A 121 5.02 -6.11 -13.48
C THR A 121 5.96 -5.47 -12.47
N TYR A 122 5.44 -5.18 -11.29
CA TYR A 122 6.20 -4.66 -10.17
C TYR A 122 6.02 -5.58 -8.97
N ASN A 123 7.15 -5.98 -8.38
CA ASN A 123 7.17 -6.88 -7.23
C ASN A 123 7.89 -6.20 -6.07
N THR A 124 7.39 -6.42 -4.87
CA THR A 124 8.07 -6.03 -3.62
C THR A 124 8.17 -7.22 -2.69
N LEU A 125 9.27 -7.31 -1.96
CA LEU A 125 9.45 -8.21 -0.82
C LEU A 125 10.01 -7.39 0.33
N ILE A 126 9.19 -7.21 1.37
CA ILE A 126 9.47 -6.29 2.46
C ILE A 126 9.54 -7.05 3.79
N PRO A 127 10.72 -7.52 4.23
CA PRO A 127 10.92 -7.83 5.63
C PRO A 127 10.80 -6.54 6.46
N SER A 128 10.13 -6.64 7.60
CA SER A 128 9.88 -5.52 8.52
C SER A 128 9.98 -5.96 9.98
N ALA A 129 10.29 -5.00 10.84
CA ALA A 129 10.24 -5.14 12.28
C ALA A 129 9.46 -3.96 12.87
N ASP A 130 8.63 -4.25 13.86
CA ASP A 130 7.77 -3.27 14.51
C ASP A 130 7.80 -3.44 16.02
N LEU A 131 7.77 -2.34 16.75
CA LEU A 131 7.69 -2.29 18.20
C LEU A 131 6.39 -1.58 18.57
N ARG A 132 5.56 -2.23 19.36
CA ARG A 132 4.32 -1.66 19.89
C ARG A 132 4.31 -1.69 21.40
N ILE A 133 3.74 -0.66 22.00
CA ILE A 133 3.41 -0.62 23.42
C ILE A 133 1.92 -0.40 23.60
N ASP A 134 1.30 -1.20 24.44
CA ASP A 134 -0.08 -1.05 24.88
C ASP A 134 -0.09 -0.65 26.35
N HIS A 135 -0.82 0.43 26.67
CA HIS A 135 -1.01 0.94 28.02
C HIS A 135 -2.48 0.92 28.40
N SER A 136 -2.84 0.14 29.43
CA SER A 136 -4.21 0.08 29.96
C SER A 136 -4.44 1.22 30.95
N LEU A 137 -5.18 2.25 30.51
CA LEU A 137 -5.56 3.39 31.33
C LEU A 137 -6.62 3.04 32.37
N ALA A 138 -7.52 2.10 32.04
CA ALA A 138 -8.59 1.61 32.88
C ALA A 138 -8.97 0.19 32.43
N SER A 139 -9.81 -0.50 33.20
CA SER A 139 -10.26 -1.86 32.88
C SER A 139 -10.89 -2.03 31.49
N LYS A 140 -11.29 -0.91 30.86
CA LYS A 140 -11.99 -0.89 29.55
C LYS A 140 -11.32 -0.03 28.48
N LEU A 141 -10.16 0.57 28.76
CA LEU A 141 -9.53 1.51 27.84
C LEU A 141 -8.02 1.24 27.75
N THR A 142 -7.55 1.01 26.51
CA THR A 142 -6.14 0.78 26.21
C THR A 142 -5.68 1.78 25.16
N LEU A 143 -4.58 2.46 25.42
CA LEU A 143 -3.81 3.24 24.45
C LEU A 143 -2.74 2.36 23.83
N SER A 144 -2.47 2.56 22.54
CA SER A 144 -1.40 1.88 21.84
C SER A 144 -0.55 2.86 21.03
N ALA A 145 0.74 2.62 20.99
CA ALA A 145 1.66 3.31 20.08
C ALA A 145 2.60 2.27 19.47
N ASN A 146 2.96 2.48 18.19
CA ASN A 146 3.96 1.63 17.52
C ASN A 146 4.86 2.45 16.63
N ALA A 147 6.04 1.90 16.38
CA ALA A 147 6.97 2.37 15.36
C ALA A 147 7.71 1.16 14.77
N GLY A 148 8.04 1.24 13.49
CA GLY A 148 8.72 0.15 12.80
C GLY A 148 9.43 0.59 11.53
N ALA A 149 10.14 -0.36 10.95
CA ALA A 149 10.85 -0.18 9.68
C ALA A 149 10.77 -1.44 8.83
N GLY A 150 10.69 -1.26 7.52
CA GLY A 150 10.77 -2.31 6.52
C GLY A 150 11.74 -1.93 5.40
N TYR A 151 12.22 -2.93 4.68
CA TYR A 151 13.14 -2.74 3.57
C TYR A 151 12.67 -3.56 2.36
N ASN A 152 12.42 -2.89 1.23
CA ASN A 152 12.09 -3.58 -0.02
C ASN A 152 13.35 -4.18 -0.65
N THR A 153 13.43 -5.51 -0.73
CA THR A 153 14.59 -6.25 -1.20
C THR A 153 14.60 -6.52 -2.70
N LEU A 154 13.44 -6.35 -3.41
CA LEU A 154 13.34 -6.75 -4.82
C LEU A 154 13.57 -5.62 -5.80
N GLY A 155 13.14 -4.43 -5.51
CA GLY A 155 13.34 -3.33 -6.46
C GLY A 155 12.61 -2.06 -6.03
N ASN A 156 13.15 -0.95 -6.46
CA ASN A 156 12.67 0.37 -6.08
C ASN A 156 12.29 1.25 -7.27
N GLN A 157 12.24 0.68 -8.48
CA GLN A 157 11.95 1.42 -9.70
C GLN A 157 11.18 0.53 -10.70
N VAL A 158 10.15 1.10 -11.31
CA VAL A 158 9.38 0.46 -12.38
C VAL A 158 9.97 0.91 -13.72
N THR A 159 10.14 -0.02 -14.66
CA THR A 159 10.49 0.28 -16.04
C THR A 159 9.30 0.00 -16.94
N ALA A 160 8.91 0.97 -17.74
CA ALA A 160 7.87 0.85 -18.76
C ALA A 160 8.50 0.84 -20.15
N THR A 161 8.03 -0.03 -21.03
CA THR A 161 8.38 -0.02 -22.46
C THR A 161 7.22 0.54 -23.26
N ALA A 162 7.51 1.41 -24.20
CA ALA A 162 6.49 2.03 -25.04
C ALA A 162 7.00 2.28 -26.47
N ALA A 163 6.07 2.43 -27.40
CA ALA A 163 6.33 2.87 -28.77
C ALA A 163 5.26 3.89 -29.20
N TYR A 164 5.63 4.85 -30.05
CA TYR A 164 4.66 5.75 -30.68
C TYR A 164 3.88 5.03 -31.76
N GLN A 165 2.57 5.27 -31.86
CA GLN A 165 1.73 4.72 -32.93
C GLN A 165 2.09 5.27 -34.31
N GLY A 166 2.61 6.48 -34.38
CA GLY A 166 3.12 7.08 -35.63
C GLY A 166 4.39 6.43 -36.18
N GLY A 167 4.95 5.45 -35.49
CA GLY A 167 6.19 4.75 -35.87
C GLY A 167 7.37 5.17 -34.99
N GLY A 168 8.48 4.46 -35.17
CA GLY A 168 9.72 4.63 -34.40
C GLY A 168 10.10 3.38 -33.60
N ALA A 169 11.25 3.42 -32.96
CA ALA A 169 11.73 2.33 -32.12
C ALA A 169 11.00 2.28 -30.77
N VAL A 170 10.88 1.08 -30.23
CA VAL A 170 10.47 0.89 -28.83
C VAL A 170 11.50 1.55 -27.91
N PHE A 171 11.05 2.27 -26.91
CA PHE A 171 11.89 2.88 -25.87
C PHE A 171 11.47 2.43 -24.48
N ALA A 172 12.41 2.46 -23.57
CA ALA A 172 12.16 2.19 -22.17
C ALA A 172 12.21 3.49 -21.35
N THR A 173 11.29 3.65 -20.43
CA THR A 173 11.26 4.77 -19.47
C THR A 173 11.25 4.20 -18.07
N ASN A 174 12.19 4.69 -17.26
CA ASN A 174 12.22 4.37 -15.84
C ASN A 174 11.34 5.36 -15.07
N GLY A 175 10.50 4.82 -14.20
CA GLY A 175 9.76 5.60 -13.22
C GLY A 175 10.70 6.22 -12.18
N LEU A 176 10.12 6.95 -11.23
CA LEU A 176 10.89 7.50 -10.11
C LEU A 176 11.49 6.38 -9.27
N ALA A 177 12.78 6.48 -8.98
CA ALA A 177 13.42 5.62 -8.00
C ALA A 177 12.93 6.03 -6.60
N VAL A 178 12.33 5.08 -5.86
CA VAL A 178 11.90 5.30 -4.49
C VAL A 178 12.90 4.69 -3.51
N SER A 179 12.99 5.23 -2.29
CA SER A 179 13.80 4.58 -1.26
C SER A 179 13.30 3.16 -1.00
N PRO A 180 14.18 2.17 -0.86
CA PRO A 180 13.76 0.83 -0.41
C PRO A 180 13.32 0.81 1.06
N TRP A 181 13.68 1.83 1.86
CA TRP A 181 13.29 1.95 3.25
C TRP A 181 11.89 2.51 3.39
N LEU A 182 11.09 1.84 4.23
CA LEU A 182 9.78 2.26 4.68
C LEU A 182 9.79 2.32 6.20
N TYR A 183 9.28 3.40 6.75
CA TYR A 183 9.09 3.58 8.18
C TYR A 183 7.61 3.70 8.48
N ASN A 184 7.19 3.20 9.62
CA ASN A 184 5.82 3.35 10.09
C ASN A 184 5.80 3.86 11.52
N ALA A 185 4.76 4.61 11.83
CA ALA A 185 4.43 5.02 13.19
C ALA A 185 2.90 5.10 13.32
N GLY A 186 2.38 4.73 14.48
CA GLY A 186 0.94 4.76 14.70
C GLY A 186 0.58 4.91 16.16
N VAL A 187 -0.62 5.44 16.37
CA VAL A 187 -1.25 5.53 17.68
C VAL A 187 -2.68 5.01 17.60
N GLY A 188 -3.18 4.45 18.69
CA GLY A 188 -4.53 3.91 18.70
C GLY A 188 -5.14 3.93 20.09
N ILE A 189 -6.46 3.85 20.11
CA ILE A 189 -7.24 3.70 21.32
C ILE A 189 -8.22 2.54 21.13
N THR A 190 -8.26 1.65 22.10
CA THR A 190 -9.21 0.55 22.14
C THR A 190 -10.09 0.69 23.37
N GLY A 191 -11.39 0.82 23.16
CA GLY A 191 -12.39 0.90 24.22
C GLY A 191 -13.32 -0.31 24.20
N GLN A 192 -13.63 -0.87 25.36
CA GLN A 192 -14.71 -1.83 25.54
C GLN A 192 -16.01 -1.06 25.79
N ILE A 193 -16.93 -1.09 24.82
CA ILE A 193 -18.20 -0.35 24.89
C ILE A 193 -19.22 -1.15 25.75
N GLU A 194 -19.31 -2.45 25.51
CA GLU A 194 -20.16 -3.39 26.25
C GLU A 194 -19.39 -4.69 26.57
N LYS A 195 -20.01 -5.62 27.32
CA LYS A 195 -19.35 -6.88 27.73
C LYS A 195 -18.66 -7.61 26.60
N ASN A 196 -19.22 -7.52 25.37
CA ASN A 196 -18.73 -8.24 24.19
C ASN A 196 -18.42 -7.34 22.99
N MET A 197 -18.37 -6.00 23.16
CA MET A 197 -18.10 -5.08 22.06
C MET A 197 -16.84 -4.25 22.33
N GLN A 198 -15.93 -4.26 21.38
CA GLN A 198 -14.73 -3.44 21.41
C GLN A 198 -14.67 -2.52 20.18
N LEU A 199 -14.42 -1.24 20.41
CA LEU A 199 -14.09 -0.28 19.36
C LEU A 199 -12.60 0.02 19.41
N ASN A 200 -11.93 -0.13 18.29
CA ASN A 200 -10.54 0.31 18.12
C ASN A 200 -10.51 1.42 17.08
N VAL A 201 -9.92 2.54 17.42
CA VAL A 201 -9.63 3.66 16.51
C VAL A 201 -8.13 3.83 16.43
N ARG A 202 -7.57 3.91 15.22
CA ARG A 202 -6.13 4.07 14.99
C ARG A 202 -5.86 5.13 13.96
N TYR A 203 -4.73 5.81 14.14
CA TYR A 203 -4.02 6.59 13.13
C TYR A 203 -2.68 5.93 12.87
N ASP A 204 -2.43 5.61 11.61
CA ASP A 204 -1.18 5.01 11.14
C ASP A 204 -0.59 5.88 10.04
N ASN A 205 0.72 6.05 10.06
CA ASN A 205 1.49 6.74 9.04
C ASN A 205 2.61 5.83 8.55
N VAL A 206 2.73 5.68 7.22
CA VAL A 206 3.85 5.02 6.55
C VAL A 206 4.55 6.04 5.69
N PHE A 207 5.85 6.15 5.81
CA PHE A 207 6.64 7.14 5.08
C PHE A 207 7.98 6.58 4.61
N SER A 208 8.53 7.22 3.58
CA SER A 208 9.82 6.87 2.98
C SER A 208 10.70 8.13 2.83
N PRO A 209 12.02 8.02 2.93
CA PRO A 209 12.94 9.14 2.74
C PRO A 209 12.82 9.88 1.40
N THR A 210 12.26 9.24 0.36
CA THR A 210 12.04 9.85 -0.96
C THR A 210 10.71 10.61 -1.10
N GLY A 211 10.04 10.91 0.03
CA GLY A 211 8.84 11.76 0.04
C GLY A 211 7.51 11.01 -0.09
N TYR A 212 7.51 9.66 -0.15
CA TYR A 212 6.27 8.91 -0.01
C TYR A 212 5.74 9.04 1.41
N MET A 213 4.46 9.37 1.54
CA MET A 213 3.73 9.41 2.82
C MET A 213 2.31 8.89 2.60
N ASN A 214 1.91 7.95 3.42
CA ASN A 214 0.54 7.44 3.49
C ASN A 214 0.03 7.55 4.92
N GLN A 215 -1.09 8.24 5.09
CA GLN A 215 -1.75 8.45 6.37
C GLN A 215 -3.11 7.76 6.33
N MET A 216 -3.41 6.97 7.35
CA MET A 216 -4.65 6.22 7.44
C MET A 216 -5.28 6.38 8.82
N VAL A 217 -6.57 6.70 8.83
CA VAL A 217 -7.41 6.58 10.03
C VAL A 217 -8.31 5.37 9.84
N SER A 218 -8.38 4.52 10.83
CA SER A 218 -9.23 3.33 10.82
C SER A 218 -10.06 3.20 12.07
N ALA A 219 -11.27 2.68 11.93
CA ALA A 219 -12.12 2.29 13.04
C ALA A 219 -12.59 0.84 12.84
N LYS A 220 -12.41 0.00 13.86
CA LYS A 220 -12.81 -1.42 13.84
C LYS A 220 -13.72 -1.70 15.02
N LEU A 221 -14.90 -2.24 14.74
CA LEU A 221 -15.81 -2.77 15.74
C LEU A 221 -15.68 -4.29 15.77
N LYS A 222 -15.36 -4.85 16.93
CA LYS A 222 -15.30 -6.29 17.17
C LYS A 222 -16.49 -6.69 18.03
N ILE A 223 -17.30 -7.60 17.50
CA ILE A 223 -18.47 -8.17 18.18
C ILE A 223 -18.27 -9.70 18.17
N PRO A 224 -17.83 -10.32 19.27
CA PRO A 224 -17.80 -11.77 19.37
C PRO A 224 -19.24 -12.29 19.52
N PHE A 225 -19.57 -13.33 18.82
CA PHE A 225 -20.86 -14.05 18.84
C PHE A 225 -20.65 -15.53 19.17
#